data_a1f37d15f34f5029982080a1e951716e
#
_entry.id   a1f37d15f34f5029982080a1e951716e
#
_cell.length_a   1.000
_cell.length_b   1.000
_cell.length_c   1.000
_cell.angle_alpha   90.00
_cell.angle_beta   90.00
_cell.angle_gamma   90.00
#
_symmetry.space_group_name_H-M   'P 1'
#
loop_
_entity.id
_entity.type
_entity.pdbx_description
1 polymer ?
#
loop_
_entity_poly.entity_id
_entity_poly.type
_entity_poly.pdbx_seq_one_letter_code
_entity_poly.pdbx_strand_id
1 'polypeptide(L)'
;REYSESNPVYVVYAGDTAIAKVSLQEDGKNGFKFTKWKLGSISFDDYSDKSTNNAITISAPKGSKVSINGVDVSDNYIKQDDVEFSPCKHVASYVSEPLRTIYEVSGLIAKPEIKAEMSGNQLEITNKNNVYTIEYPQDEELLSQMKDDIMGIARNYGKYIINRGSLSSLTKRMVGYANEYMSDIQT
;
A
#
# COMPACT_ATOMS: atom_id res chain seq x y z
N ARG A 1 -16.40 -0.28 -32.84
CA ARG A 1 -17.75 0.34 -32.67
C ARG A 1 -18.63 -0.22 -33.73
N GLU A 2 -19.46 -1.20 -33.45
CA GLU A 2 -20.59 -1.58 -34.30
C GLU A 2 -21.74 -0.65 -33.94
N TYR A 3 -21.91 0.41 -34.71
CA TYR A 3 -22.97 1.37 -34.52
C TYR A 3 -24.12 1.01 -35.47
N SER A 4 -25.25 0.62 -34.91
CA SER A 4 -26.53 0.56 -35.60
C SER A 4 -27.40 1.71 -35.10
N GLU A 5 -28.02 2.47 -36.00
CA GLU A 5 -28.91 3.60 -35.63
C GLU A 5 -30.10 3.16 -34.77
N SER A 6 -30.50 1.88 -34.85
CA SER A 6 -31.63 1.33 -34.09
C SER A 6 -31.26 0.58 -32.83
N ASN A 7 -30.04 0.02 -32.73
CA ASN A 7 -29.56 -0.76 -31.58
C ASN A 7 -28.06 -0.52 -31.34
N PRO A 8 -27.68 0.60 -30.72
CA PRO A 8 -26.28 0.88 -30.45
C PRO A 8 -25.71 -0.07 -29.41
N VAL A 9 -24.51 -0.58 -29.69
CA VAL A 9 -23.76 -1.46 -28.77
C VAL A 9 -22.53 -0.71 -28.28
N TYR A 10 -22.39 -0.68 -26.99
CA TYR A 10 -21.23 -0.09 -26.28
C TYR A 10 -20.39 -1.21 -25.72
N VAL A 11 -19.07 -1.10 -25.90
CA VAL A 11 -18.11 -1.99 -25.29
C VAL A 11 -17.54 -1.29 -24.06
N VAL A 12 -17.61 -1.97 -22.92
CA VAL A 12 -17.03 -1.50 -21.66
C VAL A 12 -15.65 -2.10 -21.53
N TYR A 13 -14.68 -1.27 -21.16
CA TYR A 13 -13.28 -1.66 -21.00
C TYR A 13 -12.83 -1.50 -19.55
N ALA A 14 -11.97 -2.41 -19.09
CA ALA A 14 -11.14 -2.23 -17.91
C ALA A 14 -9.67 -2.13 -18.38
N GLY A 15 -9.10 -0.93 -18.33
CA GLY A 15 -7.86 -0.63 -19.05
C GLY A 15 -8.03 -0.86 -20.55
N ASP A 16 -7.18 -1.68 -21.15
CA ASP A 16 -7.23 -2.04 -22.58
C ASP A 16 -8.06 -3.31 -22.87
N THR A 17 -8.65 -3.93 -21.85
CA THR A 17 -9.39 -5.18 -21.97
C THR A 17 -10.90 -4.91 -22.03
N ALA A 18 -11.55 -5.35 -23.11
CA ALA A 18 -13.00 -5.31 -23.21
C ALA A 18 -13.63 -6.30 -22.23
N ILE A 19 -14.53 -5.84 -21.36
CA ILE A 19 -15.10 -6.66 -20.27
C ILE A 19 -16.59 -6.95 -20.42
N ALA A 20 -17.30 -6.10 -21.13
CA ALA A 20 -18.72 -6.29 -21.36
C ALA A 20 -19.18 -5.59 -22.64
N LYS A 21 -20.28 -6.07 -23.18
CA LYS A 21 -21.03 -5.40 -24.25
C LYS A 21 -22.41 -5.04 -23.71
N VAL A 22 -22.78 -3.78 -23.87
CA VAL A 22 -24.08 -3.24 -23.47
C VAL A 22 -24.83 -2.84 -24.72
N SER A 23 -25.96 -3.46 -25.00
CA SER A 23 -26.87 -3.05 -26.07
C SER A 23 -27.97 -2.14 -25.53
N LEU A 24 -28.30 -1.10 -26.27
CA LEU A 24 -29.44 -0.25 -25.98
C LEU A 24 -30.55 -0.52 -27.04
N GLN A 25 -31.79 -0.36 -26.61
CA GLN A 25 -32.97 -0.45 -27.45
C GLN A 25 -33.71 0.89 -27.45
N GLU A 26 -34.33 1.22 -28.60
CA GLU A 26 -35.15 2.40 -28.69
C GLU A 26 -36.39 2.27 -27.77
N ASP A 27 -36.65 3.32 -26.98
CA ASP A 27 -37.81 3.43 -26.09
C ASP A 27 -38.67 4.66 -26.43
N GLY A 28 -38.92 4.83 -27.73
CA GLY A 28 -39.71 5.93 -28.25
C GLY A 28 -38.93 7.25 -28.33
N LYS A 29 -39.69 8.35 -28.47
CA LYS A 29 -39.10 9.70 -28.63
C LYS A 29 -39.60 10.64 -27.53
N ASN A 30 -38.76 11.58 -27.13
CA ASN A 30 -39.17 12.65 -26.22
C ASN A 30 -39.96 13.74 -26.96
N GLY A 31 -40.50 14.74 -26.25
CA GLY A 31 -41.24 15.87 -26.80
C GLY A 31 -40.49 16.71 -27.86
N PHE A 32 -39.15 16.61 -27.90
CA PHE A 32 -38.24 17.23 -28.87
C PHE A 32 -37.84 16.29 -30.01
N LYS A 33 -38.51 15.14 -30.14
CA LYS A 33 -38.27 14.09 -31.17
C LYS A 33 -36.89 13.39 -31.06
N PHE A 34 -36.14 13.55 -29.98
CA PHE A 34 -34.94 12.76 -29.71
C PHE A 34 -35.32 11.35 -29.28
N THR A 35 -34.58 10.37 -29.77
CA THR A 35 -34.74 8.97 -29.40
C THR A 35 -34.40 8.76 -27.94
N LYS A 36 -35.29 8.12 -27.20
CA LYS A 36 -35.04 7.62 -25.85
C LYS A 36 -34.47 6.21 -25.96
N TRP A 37 -33.49 5.91 -25.12
CA TRP A 37 -32.83 4.63 -25.06
C TRP A 37 -33.10 3.95 -23.74
N LYS A 38 -33.32 2.66 -23.73
CA LYS A 38 -33.34 1.81 -22.57
C LYS A 38 -32.31 0.71 -22.72
N LEU A 39 -31.89 0.13 -21.57
CA LEU A 39 -31.02 -1.01 -21.56
C LEU A 39 -31.70 -2.20 -22.28
N GLY A 40 -31.04 -2.73 -23.31
CA GLY A 40 -31.48 -3.93 -24.00
C GLY A 40 -30.92 -5.18 -23.36
N SER A 41 -29.60 -5.34 -23.43
CA SER A 41 -28.90 -6.47 -22.77
C SER A 41 -27.50 -6.07 -22.33
N ILE A 42 -26.98 -6.80 -21.35
CA ILE A 42 -25.58 -6.78 -20.99
C ILE A 42 -25.05 -8.20 -21.19
N SER A 43 -24.00 -8.33 -21.97
CA SER A 43 -23.23 -9.57 -22.05
C SER A 43 -21.83 -9.34 -21.49
N PHE A 44 -21.41 -10.21 -20.58
CA PHE A 44 -20.05 -10.22 -20.08
C PHE A 44 -19.25 -11.24 -20.87
N ASP A 45 -18.04 -10.87 -21.28
CA ASP A 45 -17.11 -11.85 -21.80
C ASP A 45 -16.63 -12.74 -20.65
N ASP A 46 -16.32 -14.01 -20.93
CA ASP A 46 -15.78 -14.90 -19.90
C ASP A 46 -14.30 -14.56 -19.65
N TYR A 47 -14.02 -14.03 -18.47
CA TYR A 47 -12.68 -13.60 -18.01
C TYR A 47 -12.04 -14.56 -17.04
N SER A 48 -12.66 -15.71 -16.78
CA SER A 48 -12.13 -16.69 -15.81
C SER A 48 -10.67 -17.03 -16.09
N ASP A 49 -10.27 -17.15 -17.35
CA ASP A 49 -8.90 -17.48 -17.73
C ASP A 49 -7.94 -16.27 -17.68
N LYS A 50 -8.45 -15.04 -17.78
CA LYS A 50 -7.63 -13.82 -17.78
C LYS A 50 -7.42 -13.24 -16.36
N SER A 51 -8.36 -13.47 -15.45
CA SER A 51 -8.31 -12.97 -14.08
C SER A 51 -7.40 -13.78 -13.17
N THR A 52 -7.11 -15.04 -13.51
CA THR A 52 -6.33 -15.95 -12.66
C THR A 52 -4.86 -15.59 -12.53
N ASN A 53 -4.31 -14.79 -13.44
CA ASN A 53 -2.87 -14.45 -13.45
C ASN A 53 -2.52 -13.09 -12.83
N ASN A 54 -3.49 -12.30 -12.38
CA ASN A 54 -3.25 -10.96 -11.83
C ASN A 54 -3.53 -10.89 -10.33
N ALA A 55 -3.04 -11.86 -9.58
CA ALA A 55 -2.99 -11.73 -8.13
C ALA A 55 -1.89 -10.76 -7.72
N ILE A 56 -2.20 -9.90 -6.77
CA ILE A 56 -1.24 -8.96 -6.17
C ILE A 56 -1.19 -9.17 -4.66
N THR A 57 -0.03 -8.91 -4.11
CA THR A 57 0.18 -8.83 -2.66
C THR A 57 0.44 -7.37 -2.29
N ILE A 58 -0.23 -6.86 -1.27
CA ILE A 58 -0.01 -5.52 -0.76
C ILE A 58 0.45 -5.63 0.68
N SER A 59 1.63 -5.10 0.98
CA SER A 59 2.15 -4.99 2.34
C SER A 59 2.04 -3.53 2.77
N ALA A 60 1.21 -3.25 3.76
CA ALA A 60 0.90 -1.90 4.21
C ALA A 60 1.18 -1.73 5.71
N PRO A 61 1.57 -0.54 6.18
CA PRO A 61 1.59 -0.23 7.61
C PRO A 61 0.22 -0.50 8.24
N LYS A 62 0.19 -1.15 9.39
CA LYS A 62 -1.06 -1.41 10.10
C LYS A 62 -1.81 -0.11 10.40
N GLY A 63 -3.12 -0.11 10.11
CA GLY A 63 -3.97 1.07 10.29
C GLY A 63 -3.94 2.06 9.11
N SER A 64 -3.19 1.78 8.04
CA SER A 64 -3.29 2.57 6.81
C SER A 64 -4.57 2.20 6.04
N LYS A 65 -5.15 3.19 5.37
CA LYS A 65 -6.26 3.02 4.45
C LYS A 65 -5.71 2.73 3.06
N VAL A 66 -6.02 1.56 2.52
CA VAL A 66 -5.56 1.13 1.19
C VAL A 66 -6.72 1.08 0.23
N SER A 67 -6.55 1.58 -0.98
CA SER A 67 -7.55 1.50 -2.04
C SER A 67 -6.95 0.99 -3.35
N ILE A 68 -7.75 0.27 -4.12
CA ILE A 68 -7.44 -0.24 -5.45
C ILE A 68 -8.44 0.34 -6.44
N ASN A 69 -7.98 1.05 -7.46
CA ASN A 69 -8.82 1.71 -8.47
C ASN A 69 -9.91 2.60 -7.83
N GLY A 70 -9.60 3.24 -6.70
CA GLY A 70 -10.53 4.10 -5.96
C GLY A 70 -11.53 3.37 -5.05
N VAL A 71 -11.43 2.05 -4.92
CA VAL A 71 -12.26 1.24 -4.00
C VAL A 71 -11.42 0.81 -2.81
N ASP A 72 -11.90 1.05 -1.60
CA ASP A 72 -11.22 0.65 -0.37
C ASP A 72 -11.10 -0.88 -0.29
N VAL A 73 -9.92 -1.36 0.10
CA VAL A 73 -9.65 -2.79 0.25
C VAL A 73 -10.34 -3.28 1.54
N SER A 74 -11.22 -4.26 1.38
CA SER A 74 -11.93 -4.89 2.51
C SER A 74 -11.02 -5.80 3.31
N ASP A 75 -11.32 -5.96 4.60
CA ASP A 75 -10.62 -6.87 5.51
C ASP A 75 -10.67 -8.34 5.06
N ASN A 76 -11.64 -8.70 4.20
CA ASN A 76 -11.72 -10.04 3.60
C ASN A 76 -10.50 -10.41 2.75
N TYR A 77 -9.72 -9.43 2.32
CA TYR A 77 -8.48 -9.64 1.56
C TYR A 77 -7.24 -9.70 2.44
N ILE A 78 -7.38 -9.58 3.76
CA ILE A 78 -6.26 -9.72 4.69
C ILE A 78 -5.81 -11.16 4.71
N LYS A 79 -4.56 -11.39 4.31
CA LYS A 79 -3.90 -12.70 4.37
C LYS A 79 -3.16 -12.89 5.69
N GLN A 80 -2.52 -11.83 6.16
CA GLN A 80 -1.81 -11.80 7.44
C GLN A 80 -1.94 -10.43 8.07
N ASP A 81 -2.22 -10.39 9.35
CA ASP A 81 -2.21 -9.16 10.14
C ASP A 81 -1.13 -9.24 11.22
N ASP A 82 -0.78 -8.09 11.80
CA ASP A 82 0.23 -8.00 12.84
C ASP A 82 1.61 -8.59 12.46
N VAL A 83 1.98 -8.40 11.18
CA VAL A 83 3.29 -8.84 10.70
C VAL A 83 4.37 -7.87 11.22
N GLU A 84 5.32 -8.41 11.98
CA GLU A 84 6.44 -7.67 12.52
C GLU A 84 7.32 -7.06 11.41
N PHE A 85 7.79 -5.84 11.64
CA PHE A 85 8.73 -5.19 10.73
C PHE A 85 10.14 -5.73 10.99
N SER A 86 10.59 -6.63 10.14
CA SER A 86 11.84 -7.38 10.28
C SER A 86 13.07 -6.57 10.73
N PRO A 87 13.30 -5.31 10.29
CA PRO A 87 14.42 -4.50 10.77
C PRO A 87 14.39 -4.21 12.27
N CYS A 88 13.22 -4.22 12.91
CA CYS A 88 13.05 -3.91 14.32
C CYS A 88 13.16 -5.15 15.24
N LYS A 89 13.22 -6.35 14.68
CA LYS A 89 13.19 -7.62 15.43
C LYS A 89 14.19 -7.68 16.60
N HIS A 90 15.37 -7.08 16.45
CA HIS A 90 16.42 -7.12 17.48
C HIS A 90 16.20 -6.12 18.62
N VAL A 91 15.25 -5.21 18.47
CA VAL A 91 14.93 -4.17 19.47
C VAL A 91 13.49 -4.28 19.98
N ALA A 92 12.77 -5.33 19.61
CA ALA A 92 11.38 -5.57 19.96
C ALA A 92 11.11 -5.57 21.46
N SER A 93 12.08 -5.98 22.26
CA SER A 93 11.97 -5.97 23.74
C SER A 93 11.99 -4.55 24.33
N TYR A 94 12.47 -3.56 23.59
CA TYR A 94 12.71 -2.19 24.07
C TYR A 94 11.77 -1.16 23.45
N VAL A 95 11.18 -1.48 22.29
CA VAL A 95 10.29 -0.57 21.56
C VAL A 95 9.08 -1.32 21.01
N SER A 96 7.93 -0.63 20.93
CA SER A 96 6.80 -1.17 20.21
C SER A 96 7.12 -1.21 18.71
N GLU A 97 7.12 -2.41 18.14
CA GLU A 97 7.41 -2.57 16.71
C GLU A 97 6.28 -2.01 15.85
N PRO A 98 6.65 -1.37 14.74
CA PRO A 98 5.66 -1.04 13.71
C PRO A 98 5.18 -2.34 13.05
N LEU A 99 3.86 -2.52 12.99
CA LEU A 99 3.23 -3.71 12.43
C LEU A 99 2.74 -3.45 11.01
N ARG A 100 2.65 -4.50 10.22
CA ARG A 100 2.14 -4.46 8.85
C ARG A 100 0.95 -5.39 8.68
N THR A 101 0.07 -5.02 7.75
CA THR A 101 -1.02 -5.87 7.26
C THR A 101 -0.69 -6.30 5.83
N ILE A 102 -0.82 -7.58 5.53
CA ILE A 102 -0.61 -8.15 4.21
C ILE A 102 -1.97 -8.49 3.61
N TYR A 103 -2.26 -7.88 2.46
CA TYR A 103 -3.45 -8.19 1.66
C TYR A 103 -3.06 -9.05 0.46
N GLU A 104 -3.95 -9.96 0.06
CA GLU A 104 -3.85 -10.72 -1.18
C GLU A 104 -5.13 -10.51 -1.99
N VAL A 105 -5.01 -9.88 -3.15
CA VAL A 105 -6.13 -9.55 -4.01
C VAL A 105 -5.93 -10.24 -5.36
N SER A 106 -6.93 -11.02 -5.76
CA SER A 106 -6.95 -11.75 -7.04
C SER A 106 -8.12 -11.31 -7.90
N GLY A 107 -8.14 -11.77 -9.15
CA GLY A 107 -9.24 -11.47 -10.07
C GLY A 107 -9.14 -10.11 -10.75
N LEU A 108 -7.98 -9.46 -10.69
CA LEU A 108 -7.73 -8.19 -11.37
C LEU A 108 -7.56 -8.41 -12.87
N ILE A 109 -8.36 -7.69 -13.68
CA ILE A 109 -8.34 -7.80 -15.15
C ILE A 109 -7.20 -6.98 -15.76
N ALA A 110 -6.80 -5.89 -15.10
CA ALA A 110 -5.73 -5.00 -15.54
C ALA A 110 -4.82 -4.63 -14.35
N LYS A 111 -3.66 -4.04 -14.65
CA LYS A 111 -2.76 -3.51 -13.63
C LYS A 111 -3.50 -2.48 -12.78
N PRO A 112 -3.58 -2.68 -11.45
CA PRO A 112 -4.32 -1.79 -10.58
C PRO A 112 -3.58 -0.47 -10.30
N GLU A 113 -4.33 0.58 -10.08
CA GLU A 113 -3.87 1.79 -9.41
C GLU A 113 -4.07 1.61 -7.91
N ILE A 114 -2.98 1.62 -7.15
CA ILE A 114 -3.03 1.47 -5.69
C ILE A 114 -2.73 2.81 -5.06
N LYS A 115 -3.52 3.17 -4.06
CA LYS A 115 -3.29 4.35 -3.20
C LYS A 115 -3.36 3.92 -1.75
N ALA A 116 -2.55 4.55 -0.93
CA ALA A 116 -2.56 4.34 0.51
C ALA A 116 -2.42 5.66 1.25
N GLU A 117 -3.12 5.75 2.37
CA GLU A 117 -3.15 6.93 3.22
C GLU A 117 -3.04 6.52 4.69
N MET A 118 -2.30 7.30 5.46
CA MET A 118 -2.21 7.15 6.92
C MET A 118 -2.16 8.53 7.57
N SER A 119 -3.04 8.77 8.53
CA SER A 119 -3.13 10.06 9.25
C SER A 119 -3.28 11.30 8.33
N GLY A 120 -3.99 11.13 7.19
CA GLY A 120 -4.21 12.20 6.21
C GLY A 120 -3.08 12.42 5.21
N ASN A 121 -2.00 11.65 5.29
CA ASN A 121 -0.86 11.73 4.38
C ASN A 121 -0.89 10.56 3.40
N GLN A 122 -0.65 10.84 2.11
CA GLN A 122 -0.42 9.80 1.12
C GLN A 122 0.92 9.12 1.38
N LEU A 123 0.93 7.78 1.25
CA LEU A 123 2.11 6.96 1.46
C LEU A 123 2.76 6.60 0.12
N GLU A 124 4.08 6.48 0.12
CA GLU A 124 4.83 6.00 -1.03
C GLU A 124 4.61 4.50 -1.23
N ILE A 125 4.54 4.09 -2.51
CA ILE A 125 4.28 2.70 -2.90
C ILE A 125 5.35 2.25 -3.88
N THR A 126 6.02 1.17 -3.54
CA THR A 126 6.96 0.49 -4.42
C THR A 126 6.34 -0.80 -4.95
N ASN A 127 6.63 -1.18 -6.20
CA ASN A 127 6.14 -2.41 -6.81
C ASN A 127 7.30 -3.24 -7.33
N LYS A 128 7.34 -4.50 -6.90
CA LYS A 128 8.27 -5.50 -7.43
C LYS A 128 7.53 -6.83 -7.60
N ASN A 129 7.40 -7.29 -8.85
CA ASN A 129 6.79 -8.58 -9.19
C ASN A 129 5.37 -8.76 -8.61
N ASN A 130 4.49 -7.78 -8.79
CA ASN A 130 3.12 -7.77 -8.24
C ASN A 130 3.05 -7.74 -6.70
N VAL A 131 4.16 -7.52 -6.01
CA VAL A 131 4.21 -7.21 -4.59
C VAL A 131 4.34 -5.70 -4.43
N TYR A 132 3.31 -5.09 -3.89
CA TYR A 132 3.24 -3.66 -3.59
C TYR A 132 3.60 -3.46 -2.13
N THR A 133 4.68 -2.74 -1.89
CA THR A 133 5.09 -2.37 -0.53
C THR A 133 4.78 -0.89 -0.32
N ILE A 134 3.95 -0.63 0.68
CA ILE A 134 3.59 0.72 1.09
C ILE A 134 4.54 1.10 2.21
N GLU A 135 5.26 2.20 2.03
CA GLU A 135 6.25 2.66 2.99
C GLU A 135 5.58 3.34 4.19
N TYR A 136 6.24 3.32 5.35
CA TYR A 136 5.80 4.10 6.49
C TYR A 136 5.94 5.60 6.17
N PRO A 137 5.07 6.46 6.73
CA PRO A 137 5.23 7.89 6.57
C PRO A 137 6.60 8.31 7.12
N GLN A 138 7.36 9.02 6.30
CA GLN A 138 8.66 9.57 6.70
C GLN A 138 8.46 10.99 7.23
N ASP A 139 8.95 11.22 8.43
CA ASP A 139 9.07 12.55 9.01
C ASP A 139 10.49 13.06 8.78
N GLU A 140 10.69 13.86 7.73
CA GLU A 140 12.01 14.38 7.35
C GLU A 140 12.59 15.29 8.43
N GLU A 141 11.75 16.02 9.16
CA GLU A 141 12.19 16.89 10.25
C GLU A 141 12.73 16.05 11.40
N LEU A 142 11.98 15.02 11.81
CA LEU A 142 12.42 14.07 12.83
C LEU A 142 13.70 13.35 12.42
N LEU A 143 13.81 12.89 11.18
CA LEU A 143 15.02 12.24 10.67
C LEU A 143 16.23 13.19 10.69
N SER A 144 16.03 14.46 10.33
CA SER A 144 17.10 15.48 10.40
C SER A 144 17.55 15.75 11.82
N GLN A 145 16.63 15.86 12.79
CA GLN A 145 16.94 16.05 14.21
C GLN A 145 17.70 14.84 14.78
N MET A 146 17.28 13.62 14.42
CA MET A 146 17.92 12.37 14.89
C MET A 146 19.31 12.16 14.29
N LYS A 147 19.61 12.72 13.12
CA LYS A 147 20.89 12.50 12.44
C LYS A 147 22.10 12.90 13.29
N ASP A 148 22.04 14.04 13.91
CA ASP A 148 23.15 14.56 14.74
C ASP A 148 23.32 13.72 16.03
N ASP A 149 22.23 13.25 16.60
CA ASP A 149 22.26 12.36 17.77
C ASP A 149 22.84 10.99 17.43
N ILE A 150 22.39 10.38 16.31
CA ILE A 150 22.93 9.11 15.82
C ILE A 150 24.44 9.23 15.54
N MET A 151 24.86 10.29 14.85
CA MET A 151 26.28 10.54 14.57
C MET A 151 27.08 10.79 15.85
N GLY A 152 26.48 11.46 16.83
CA GLY A 152 27.07 11.67 18.15
C GLY A 152 27.28 10.38 18.93
N ILE A 153 26.28 9.49 18.93
CA ILE A 153 26.35 8.16 19.55
C ILE A 153 27.44 7.33 18.86
N ALA A 154 27.45 7.27 17.53
CA ALA A 154 28.45 6.52 16.77
C ALA A 154 29.89 6.97 17.07
N ARG A 155 30.14 8.29 17.15
CA ARG A 155 31.44 8.85 17.52
C ARG A 155 31.86 8.49 18.97
N ASN A 156 30.94 8.57 19.90
CA ASN A 156 31.21 8.24 21.31
C ASN A 156 31.44 6.75 21.47
N TYR A 157 30.72 5.89 20.75
CA TYR A 157 30.95 4.47 20.72
C TYR A 157 32.35 4.12 20.17
N GLY A 158 32.77 4.75 19.07
CA GLY A 158 34.12 4.60 18.54
C GLY A 158 35.20 5.01 19.57
N LYS A 159 35.01 6.12 20.30
CA LYS A 159 35.92 6.54 21.37
C LYS A 159 35.96 5.55 22.52
N TYR A 160 34.83 4.99 22.91
CA TYR A 160 34.73 3.99 23.97
C TYR A 160 35.52 2.72 23.63
N ILE A 161 35.33 2.18 22.41
CA ILE A 161 36.03 0.96 21.94
C ILE A 161 37.55 1.12 22.00
N ILE A 162 38.09 2.28 21.62
CA ILE A 162 39.54 2.53 21.60
C ILE A 162 40.06 3.06 22.95
N ASN A 163 39.31 2.91 24.04
CA ASN A 163 39.65 3.37 25.39
C ASN A 163 39.95 4.87 25.48
N ARG A 164 39.41 5.70 24.59
CA ARG A 164 39.53 7.17 24.62
C ARG A 164 38.25 7.86 25.11
N GLY A 165 37.27 7.10 25.57
CA GLY A 165 36.00 7.58 26.13
C GLY A 165 35.51 6.69 27.26
N SER A 166 34.70 7.24 28.15
CA SER A 166 34.07 6.49 29.24
C SER A 166 32.67 6.01 28.81
N LEU A 167 32.19 4.93 29.44
CA LEU A 167 30.82 4.46 29.30
C LEU A 167 29.82 5.59 29.59
N SER A 168 30.04 6.36 30.64
CA SER A 168 29.20 7.50 31.01
C SER A 168 29.11 8.56 29.88
N SER A 169 30.18 8.75 29.11
CA SER A 169 30.18 9.66 27.97
C SER A 169 29.37 9.11 26.77
N LEU A 170 29.37 7.79 26.63
CA LEU A 170 28.58 7.11 25.61
C LEU A 170 27.07 7.19 25.95
N THR A 171 26.70 6.80 27.16
CA THR A 171 25.30 6.72 27.58
C THR A 171 24.61 8.07 27.76
N LYS A 172 25.35 9.15 28.00
CA LYS A 172 24.77 10.51 28.08
C LYS A 172 24.01 10.97 26.87
N ARG A 173 24.32 10.44 25.69
CA ARG A 173 23.64 10.77 24.43
C ARG A 173 22.59 9.72 24.02
N MET A 174 22.50 8.63 24.74
CA MET A 174 21.50 7.61 24.51
C MET A 174 20.22 7.98 25.24
N VAL A 175 19.10 7.95 24.57
CA VAL A 175 17.78 8.21 25.16
C VAL A 175 17.05 6.89 25.41
N GLY A 176 16.44 6.79 26.61
CA GLY A 176 15.52 5.70 26.96
C GLY A 176 16.03 4.30 26.61
N TYR A 177 15.39 3.69 25.64
CA TYR A 177 15.57 2.29 25.22
C TYR A 177 17.00 1.94 24.77
N ALA A 178 17.71 2.87 24.14
CA ALA A 178 19.09 2.63 23.72
C ALA A 178 20.02 2.48 24.94
N ASN A 179 19.70 3.12 26.04
CA ASN A 179 20.44 3.04 27.29
C ASN A 179 20.23 1.68 27.98
N GLU A 180 18.98 1.17 27.99
CA GLU A 180 18.65 -0.16 28.51
C GLU A 180 19.34 -1.25 27.68
N TYR A 181 19.22 -1.17 26.33
CA TYR A 181 19.88 -2.10 25.42
C TYR A 181 21.40 -2.18 25.65
N MET A 182 22.07 -1.05 25.83
CA MET A 182 23.51 -1.03 26.09
C MET A 182 23.87 -1.58 27.45
N SER A 183 22.99 -1.46 28.45
CA SER A 183 23.21 -2.06 29.77
C SER A 183 23.12 -3.58 29.68
N ASP A 184 22.20 -4.13 28.90
CA ASP A 184 21.99 -5.57 28.73
C ASP A 184 23.15 -6.27 27.99
N ILE A 185 23.79 -5.56 27.04
CA ILE A 185 24.92 -6.10 26.27
C ILE A 185 26.20 -6.20 27.13
N GLN A 186 26.28 -5.45 28.26
CA GLN A 186 27.46 -5.38 29.09
C GLN A 186 27.45 -6.36 30.27
N THR A 187 26.35 -7.06 30.47
CA THR A 187 26.21 -8.16 31.44
C THR A 187 26.48 -9.49 30.78
#